data_fb6e74d3799831043f07e6afa97d0b75
#
_entry.id   fb6e74d3799831043f07e6afa97d0b75
#
_cell.length_a   1.000
_cell.length_b   1.000
_cell.length_c   1.000
_cell.angle_alpha   90.00
_cell.angle_beta   90.00
_cell.angle_gamma   90.00
#
_symmetry.space_group_name_H-M   'P 1'
#
loop_
_entity.id
_entity.type
_entity.pdbx_description
1 polymer ?
#
loop_
_entity_poly.entity_id
_entity_poly.type
_entity_poly.pdbx_seq_one_letter_code
_entity_poly.pdbx_strand_id
1 'polypeptide(L)'
;MNTDIEYATKVDLAACYRLMVKYGMTDIIYNHITAQVPGNEKLFFINGLGLHYSEVCASNLYTVDLEGNIVQKPDLPYGISRAGYVIHSAIHAARHDVRCIIHTHTRAGMAVSSLKEGLLPLTQTAMRFYERIGYHDYEGPAVDKDEQKRLVADLGSHNAMILRNHGLLTCGASVAEAFNLMLWLETACKAQVDTLAMGREIIVPDEVVLNRTARLYDPDVRKFGQLEWEAMLRLLDREDSSYRS
;
A
#
# COMPACT_ATOMS: atom_id res chain seq x y z
N MET A 1 26.90 8.99 2.79
CA MET A 1 25.62 9.75 2.60
C MET A 1 24.56 8.94 1.84
N ASN A 2 24.85 8.34 0.66
CA ASN A 2 23.84 7.55 -0.08
C ASN A 2 23.49 6.22 0.63
N THR A 3 24.49 5.56 1.19
CA THR A 3 24.34 4.29 1.94
C THR A 3 23.47 4.41 3.20
N ASP A 4 23.53 5.53 3.89
CA ASP A 4 22.76 5.77 5.13
C ASP A 4 21.27 5.98 4.80
N ILE A 5 20.97 6.70 3.70
CA ILE A 5 19.57 6.94 3.26
C ILE A 5 18.98 5.65 2.70
N GLU A 6 19.78 4.89 1.95
CA GLU A 6 19.34 3.58 1.42
C GLU A 6 19.01 2.60 2.55
N TYR A 7 19.89 2.51 3.55
CA TYR A 7 19.65 1.68 4.73
C TYR A 7 18.39 2.14 5.51
N ALA A 8 18.23 3.44 5.72
CA ALA A 8 17.04 3.97 6.37
C ALA A 8 15.75 3.60 5.61
N THR A 9 15.77 3.65 4.27
CA THR A 9 14.63 3.23 3.44
C THR A 9 14.35 1.74 3.58
N LYS A 10 15.39 0.89 3.65
CA LYS A 10 15.23 -0.55 3.91
C LYS A 10 14.64 -0.82 5.29
N VAL A 11 15.08 -0.09 6.30
CA VAL A 11 14.53 -0.18 7.67
C VAL A 11 13.06 0.22 7.69
N ASP A 12 12.69 1.32 7.04
CA ASP A 12 11.29 1.75 6.95
C ASP A 12 10.43 0.71 6.23
N LEU A 13 10.94 0.15 5.12
CA LEU A 13 10.22 -0.89 4.39
C LEU A 13 10.05 -2.16 5.23
N ALA A 14 11.08 -2.61 5.92
CA ALA A 14 11.01 -3.76 6.82
C ALA A 14 10.05 -3.52 7.99
N ALA A 15 10.07 -2.32 8.58
CA ALA A 15 9.11 -1.91 9.59
C ALA A 15 7.67 -1.97 9.06
N CYS A 16 7.44 -1.53 7.81
CA CYS A 16 6.14 -1.60 7.18
C CYS A 16 5.64 -3.05 7.11
N TYR A 17 6.46 -4.00 6.67
CA TYR A 17 6.12 -5.41 6.66
C TYR A 17 5.71 -5.93 8.04
N ARG A 18 6.47 -5.59 9.10
CA ARG A 18 6.16 -5.98 10.49
C ARG A 18 4.84 -5.36 10.97
N LEU A 19 4.58 -4.10 10.63
CA LEU A 19 3.32 -3.42 10.95
C LEU A 19 2.13 -4.05 10.22
N MET A 20 2.30 -4.51 8.98
CA MET A 20 1.25 -5.25 8.27
C MET A 20 0.85 -6.52 9.02
N VAL A 21 1.81 -7.26 9.59
CA VAL A 21 1.52 -8.41 10.48
C VAL A 21 0.73 -7.94 11.70
N LYS A 22 1.20 -6.90 12.38
CA LYS A 22 0.59 -6.39 13.61
C LYS A 22 -0.86 -5.96 13.41
N TYR A 23 -1.19 -5.38 12.27
CA TYR A 23 -2.54 -4.92 11.95
C TYR A 23 -3.39 -5.95 11.18
N GLY A 24 -2.88 -7.19 10.99
CA GLY A 24 -3.61 -8.27 10.33
C GLY A 24 -3.87 -8.02 8.85
N MET A 25 -2.92 -7.38 8.17
CA MET A 25 -2.99 -7.04 6.74
C MET A 25 -2.04 -7.91 5.89
N THR A 26 -1.93 -9.18 6.23
CA THR A 26 -1.08 -10.16 5.53
C THR A 26 -1.93 -11.22 4.83
N ASP A 27 -1.34 -11.86 3.83
CA ASP A 27 -1.91 -13.01 3.13
C ASP A 27 -0.84 -14.10 2.99
N ILE A 28 -0.54 -14.78 4.10
CA ILE A 28 0.51 -15.81 4.25
C ILE A 28 1.87 -15.28 3.76
N ILE A 29 2.30 -15.68 2.54
CA ILE A 29 3.53 -15.23 1.86
C ILE A 29 3.23 -14.38 0.62
N TYR A 30 1.94 -14.17 0.34
CA TYR A 30 1.49 -13.39 -0.80
C TYR A 30 1.39 -11.91 -0.43
N ASN A 31 1.07 -11.08 -1.42
CA ASN A 31 1.20 -9.63 -1.38
C ASN A 31 2.67 -9.19 -1.36
N HIS A 32 2.88 -7.91 -1.48
CA HIS A 32 4.20 -7.32 -1.47
C HIS A 32 4.10 -5.82 -1.28
N ILE A 33 5.20 -5.25 -0.81
CA ILE A 33 5.37 -3.81 -0.68
C ILE A 33 6.66 -3.47 -1.39
N THR A 34 6.67 -2.39 -2.16
CA THR A 34 7.89 -1.91 -2.80
C THR A 34 8.23 -0.50 -2.32
N ALA A 35 9.52 -0.23 -2.18
CA ALA A 35 10.03 1.11 -1.95
C ALA A 35 11.14 1.41 -2.95
N GLN A 36 11.12 2.61 -3.54
CA GLN A 36 12.11 3.05 -4.50
C GLN A 36 13.47 3.23 -3.81
N VAL A 37 14.55 2.81 -4.50
CA VAL A 37 15.93 3.06 -4.04
C VAL A 37 16.20 4.56 -4.10
N PRO A 38 16.64 5.19 -3.01
CA PRO A 38 16.95 6.61 -2.99
C PRO A 38 17.98 7.01 -4.05
N GLY A 39 17.63 8.02 -4.85
CA GLY A 39 18.48 8.50 -5.93
C GLY A 39 18.52 7.63 -7.20
N ASN A 40 17.71 6.54 -7.24
CA ASN A 40 17.61 5.72 -8.44
C ASN A 40 16.15 5.32 -8.71
N GLU A 41 15.48 6.01 -9.64
CA GLU A 41 14.07 5.79 -9.97
C GLU A 41 13.79 4.47 -10.73
N LYS A 42 14.82 3.72 -11.08
CA LYS A 42 14.70 2.45 -11.80
C LYS A 42 14.87 1.23 -10.90
N LEU A 43 15.21 1.42 -9.63
CA LEU A 43 15.46 0.34 -8.69
C LEU A 43 14.52 0.42 -7.49
N PHE A 44 14.11 -0.74 -7.00
CA PHE A 44 13.13 -0.89 -5.91
C PHE A 44 13.55 -1.98 -4.96
N PHE A 45 13.24 -1.79 -3.67
CA PHE A 45 13.32 -2.83 -2.66
C PHE A 45 12.00 -3.59 -2.59
N ILE A 46 12.09 -4.90 -2.38
CA ILE A 46 10.94 -5.81 -2.24
C ILE A 46 11.33 -7.02 -1.36
N ASN A 47 10.35 -7.68 -0.72
CA ASN A 47 10.58 -8.92 0.00
C ASN A 47 10.79 -10.13 -0.93
N GLY A 48 11.45 -11.15 -0.44
CA GLY A 48 11.48 -12.47 -1.10
C GLY A 48 10.12 -13.19 -1.00
N LEU A 49 9.67 -13.77 -2.12
CA LEU A 49 8.51 -14.65 -2.12
C LEU A 49 8.85 -15.95 -1.38
N GLY A 50 8.18 -16.22 -0.29
CA GLY A 50 8.46 -17.33 0.63
C GLY A 50 8.76 -16.86 2.04
N LEU A 51 9.10 -15.58 2.23
CA LEU A 51 9.19 -15.00 3.56
C LEU A 51 7.80 -14.57 4.05
N HIS A 52 7.46 -14.97 5.26
CA HIS A 52 6.37 -14.33 5.98
C HIS A 52 6.79 -12.90 6.36
N TYR A 53 5.85 -11.97 6.37
CA TYR A 53 6.16 -10.55 6.65
C TYR A 53 6.85 -10.33 8.01
N SER A 54 6.64 -11.22 9.00
CA SER A 54 7.34 -11.18 10.28
C SER A 54 8.84 -11.55 10.20
N GLU A 55 9.32 -12.10 9.09
CA GLU A 55 10.70 -12.47 8.88
C GLU A 55 11.49 -11.40 8.12
N VAL A 56 10.79 -10.39 7.55
CA VAL A 56 11.42 -9.35 6.75
C VAL A 56 12.23 -8.41 7.65
N CYS A 57 13.48 -8.17 7.26
CA CYS A 57 14.39 -7.20 7.88
C CYS A 57 15.18 -6.44 6.78
N ALA A 58 15.88 -5.36 7.15
CA ALA A 58 16.55 -4.51 6.19
C ALA A 58 17.59 -5.25 5.32
N SER A 59 18.30 -6.24 5.90
CA SER A 59 19.34 -7.00 5.20
C SER A 59 18.80 -8.08 4.26
N ASN A 60 17.54 -8.50 4.39
CA ASN A 60 16.98 -9.58 3.55
C ASN A 60 16.04 -9.09 2.44
N LEU A 61 16.00 -7.78 2.20
CA LEU A 61 15.29 -7.19 1.07
C LEU A 61 16.07 -7.37 -0.24
N TYR A 62 15.33 -7.64 -1.31
CA TYR A 62 15.85 -7.72 -2.68
C TYR A 62 15.87 -6.34 -3.30
N THR A 63 16.83 -6.09 -4.20
CA THR A 63 16.78 -4.94 -5.11
C THR A 63 16.43 -5.45 -6.52
N VAL A 64 15.41 -4.85 -7.13
CA VAL A 64 14.92 -5.22 -8.46
C VAL A 64 14.80 -4.00 -9.36
N ASP A 65 14.87 -4.22 -10.68
CA ASP A 65 14.62 -3.18 -11.68
C ASP A 65 13.12 -3.14 -12.11
N LEU A 66 12.76 -2.21 -12.97
CA LEU A 66 11.40 -2.05 -13.50
C LEU A 66 10.91 -3.29 -14.28
N GLU A 67 11.81 -4.06 -14.85
CA GLU A 67 11.52 -5.29 -15.58
C GLU A 67 11.35 -6.51 -14.66
N GLY A 68 11.62 -6.34 -13.35
CA GLY A 68 11.56 -7.40 -12.34
C GLY A 68 12.79 -8.29 -12.32
N ASN A 69 13.92 -7.84 -12.89
CA ASN A 69 15.19 -8.54 -12.74
C ASN A 69 15.77 -8.26 -11.35
N ILE A 70 16.32 -9.29 -10.73
CA ILE A 70 16.98 -9.15 -9.43
C ILE A 70 18.38 -8.58 -9.66
N VAL A 71 18.61 -7.34 -9.19
CA VAL A 71 19.91 -6.63 -9.27
C VAL A 71 20.77 -6.98 -8.05
N GLN A 72 20.17 -7.06 -6.88
CA GLN A 72 20.82 -7.50 -5.65
C GLN A 72 19.93 -8.51 -4.93
N LYS A 73 20.51 -9.65 -4.58
CA LYS A 73 19.86 -10.74 -3.89
C LYS A 73 20.50 -10.97 -2.54
N PRO A 74 19.73 -11.04 -1.42
CA PRO A 74 20.25 -11.53 -0.16
C PRO A 74 20.56 -13.04 -0.26
N ASP A 75 21.28 -13.58 0.73
CA ASP A 75 21.59 -15.01 0.81
C ASP A 75 20.36 -15.80 1.26
N LEU A 76 19.39 -15.92 0.36
CA LEU A 76 18.14 -16.64 0.56
C LEU A 76 17.81 -17.50 -0.67
N PRO A 77 17.17 -18.68 -0.47
CA PRO A 77 16.80 -19.57 -1.58
C PRO A 77 15.64 -19.07 -2.43
N TYR A 78 14.98 -17.96 -2.03
CA TYR A 78 13.76 -17.47 -2.64
C TYR A 78 14.02 -16.57 -3.86
N GLY A 79 12.99 -16.35 -4.67
CA GLY A 79 12.89 -15.31 -5.68
C GLY A 79 11.92 -14.22 -5.26
N ILE A 80 11.38 -13.47 -6.21
CA ILE A 80 10.35 -12.45 -6.01
C ILE A 80 9.02 -12.86 -6.68
N SER A 81 7.92 -12.26 -6.23
CA SER A 81 6.61 -12.43 -6.88
C SER A 81 6.55 -11.60 -8.16
N ARG A 82 6.70 -12.26 -9.32
CA ARG A 82 6.66 -11.55 -10.61
C ARG A 82 5.27 -11.03 -10.96
N ALA A 83 4.21 -11.79 -10.71
CA ALA A 83 2.85 -11.38 -11.02
C ALA A 83 2.45 -10.12 -10.26
N GLY A 84 2.72 -10.09 -8.94
CA GLY A 84 2.45 -8.90 -8.14
C GLY A 84 3.33 -7.70 -8.51
N TYR A 85 4.58 -7.96 -8.92
CA TYR A 85 5.50 -6.89 -9.31
C TYR A 85 5.05 -6.13 -10.57
N VAL A 86 4.30 -6.76 -11.47
CA VAL A 86 3.77 -6.13 -12.69
C VAL A 86 2.94 -4.88 -12.38
N ILE A 87 2.07 -4.95 -11.36
CA ILE A 87 1.26 -3.80 -10.91
C ILE A 87 2.15 -2.68 -10.37
N HIS A 88 3.09 -3.02 -9.49
CA HIS A 88 3.94 -2.03 -8.85
C HIS A 88 4.90 -1.36 -9.84
N SER A 89 5.51 -2.13 -10.74
CA SER A 89 6.42 -1.59 -11.76
C SER A 89 5.72 -0.61 -12.71
N ALA A 90 4.46 -0.90 -13.08
CA ALA A 90 3.67 0.00 -13.93
C ALA A 90 3.44 1.37 -13.27
N ILE A 91 3.06 1.37 -11.98
CA ILE A 91 2.84 2.61 -11.23
C ILE A 91 4.15 3.36 -11.02
N HIS A 92 5.22 2.68 -10.61
CA HIS A 92 6.54 3.31 -10.42
C HIS A 92 7.09 3.92 -11.71
N ALA A 93 6.85 3.29 -12.86
CA ALA A 93 7.28 3.80 -14.16
C ALA A 93 6.49 5.07 -14.59
N ALA A 94 5.22 5.18 -14.18
CA ALA A 94 4.33 6.26 -14.60
C ALA A 94 4.25 7.43 -13.60
N ARG A 95 4.49 7.17 -12.30
CA ARG A 95 4.28 8.11 -11.20
C ARG A 95 5.61 8.39 -10.48
N HIS A 96 6.35 9.39 -10.95
CA HIS A 96 7.65 9.79 -10.36
C HIS A 96 7.55 10.40 -8.96
N ASP A 97 6.34 10.78 -8.52
CA ASP A 97 6.04 11.25 -7.17
C ASP A 97 5.83 10.09 -6.17
N VAL A 98 5.63 8.87 -6.66
CA VAL A 98 5.40 7.67 -5.83
C VAL A 98 6.73 6.98 -5.50
N ARG A 99 7.01 6.85 -4.20
CA ARG A 99 8.21 6.18 -3.67
C ARG A 99 7.92 4.84 -3.01
N CYS A 100 6.68 4.61 -2.58
CA CYS A 100 6.26 3.35 -1.95
C CYS A 100 4.88 2.94 -2.44
N ILE A 101 4.70 1.65 -2.66
CA ILE A 101 3.41 1.05 -3.04
C ILE A 101 3.15 -0.15 -2.13
N ILE A 102 1.93 -0.23 -1.62
CA ILE A 102 1.43 -1.31 -0.78
C ILE A 102 0.19 -1.91 -1.43
N HIS A 103 0.16 -3.23 -1.54
CA HIS A 103 -0.99 -3.98 -2.01
C HIS A 103 -1.39 -5.04 -0.99
N THR A 104 -2.71 -5.22 -0.75
CA THR A 104 -3.24 -6.15 0.25
C THR A 104 -4.47 -6.90 -0.24
N HIS A 105 -4.62 -8.15 0.25
CA HIS A 105 -5.82 -8.98 0.10
C HIS A 105 -6.54 -9.14 1.45
N THR A 106 -6.74 -8.06 2.17
CA THR A 106 -7.44 -8.11 3.44
C THR A 106 -8.91 -8.49 3.25
N ARG A 107 -9.49 -9.20 4.24
CA ARG A 107 -10.89 -9.64 4.16
C ARG A 107 -11.86 -8.49 3.89
N ALA A 108 -11.70 -7.37 4.60
CA ALA A 108 -12.59 -6.21 4.42
C ALA A 108 -12.33 -5.51 3.09
N GLY A 109 -11.05 -5.38 2.69
CA GLY A 109 -10.67 -4.84 1.38
C GLY A 109 -11.24 -5.66 0.23
N MET A 110 -11.11 -6.99 0.26
CA MET A 110 -11.71 -7.89 -0.75
C MET A 110 -13.23 -7.78 -0.77
N ALA A 111 -13.88 -7.71 0.41
CA ALA A 111 -15.33 -7.57 0.48
C ALA A 111 -15.81 -6.27 -0.18
N VAL A 112 -15.19 -5.14 0.15
CA VAL A 112 -15.55 -3.84 -0.45
C VAL A 112 -15.17 -3.80 -1.93
N SER A 113 -14.08 -4.43 -2.35
CA SER A 113 -13.68 -4.49 -3.76
C SER A 113 -14.69 -5.22 -4.65
N SER A 114 -15.51 -6.09 -4.05
CA SER A 114 -16.55 -6.85 -4.75
C SER A 114 -17.91 -6.15 -4.77
N LEU A 115 -18.04 -4.97 -4.15
CA LEU A 115 -19.26 -4.18 -4.18
C LEU A 115 -19.28 -3.26 -5.39
N LYS A 116 -20.42 -3.18 -6.08
CA LYS A 116 -20.61 -2.27 -7.21
C LYS A 116 -20.36 -0.82 -6.81
N GLU A 117 -20.80 -0.42 -5.65
CA GLU A 117 -20.67 0.92 -5.09
C GLU A 117 -19.22 1.23 -4.65
N GLY A 118 -18.42 0.20 -4.38
CA GLY A 118 -17.08 0.35 -3.83
C GLY A 118 -17.08 0.89 -2.40
N LEU A 119 -16.15 1.78 -2.08
CA LEU A 119 -16.04 2.40 -0.77
C LEU A 119 -17.07 3.53 -0.60
N LEU A 120 -17.92 3.38 0.40
CA LEU A 120 -18.92 4.37 0.77
C LEU A 120 -18.38 5.36 1.83
N PRO A 121 -18.74 6.64 1.79
CA PRO A 121 -18.25 7.65 2.73
C PRO A 121 -19.00 7.62 4.08
N LEU A 122 -19.03 6.45 4.73
CA LEU A 122 -19.82 6.20 5.94
C LEU A 122 -19.18 6.74 7.22
N THR A 123 -17.86 6.97 7.21
CA THR A 123 -17.10 7.41 8.37
C THR A 123 -16.15 8.52 7.98
N GLN A 124 -15.68 9.32 8.97
CA GLN A 124 -14.64 10.32 8.72
C GLN A 124 -13.40 9.72 8.05
N THR A 125 -13.06 8.49 8.41
CA THR A 125 -11.95 7.74 7.80
C THR A 125 -12.20 7.46 6.32
N ALA A 126 -13.41 7.03 5.96
CA ALA A 126 -13.79 6.79 4.57
C ALA A 126 -13.90 8.08 3.75
N MET A 127 -14.38 9.18 4.36
CA MET A 127 -14.49 10.48 3.70
C MET A 127 -13.16 11.05 3.24
N ARG A 128 -12.02 10.59 3.79
CA ARG A 128 -10.68 10.91 3.33
C ARG A 128 -10.47 10.51 1.87
N PHE A 129 -11.13 9.43 1.44
CA PHE A 129 -11.03 8.86 0.10
C PHE A 129 -12.17 9.31 -0.83
N TYR A 130 -13.06 10.18 -0.37
CA TYR A 130 -14.16 10.67 -1.19
C TYR A 130 -13.63 11.43 -2.41
N GLU A 131 -13.96 10.95 -3.62
CA GLU A 131 -13.43 11.42 -4.91
C GLU A 131 -11.90 11.38 -5.05
N ARG A 132 -11.21 10.54 -4.23
CA ARG A 132 -9.75 10.45 -4.18
C ARG A 132 -9.25 9.01 -4.21
N ILE A 133 -10.06 8.12 -4.75
CA ILE A 133 -9.75 6.70 -4.88
C ILE A 133 -10.03 6.22 -6.29
N GLY A 134 -9.07 5.55 -6.91
CA GLY A 134 -9.23 4.90 -8.21
C GLY A 134 -9.92 3.54 -8.07
N TYR A 135 -10.49 3.06 -9.16
CA TYR A 135 -11.06 1.72 -9.27
C TYR A 135 -10.56 1.09 -10.56
N HIS A 136 -10.01 -0.12 -10.46
CA HIS A 136 -9.58 -0.89 -11.61
C HIS A 136 -10.33 -2.21 -11.66
N ASP A 137 -10.95 -2.52 -12.81
CA ASP A 137 -11.71 -3.74 -13.00
C ASP A 137 -10.79 -4.97 -13.04
N TYR A 138 -11.30 -6.11 -12.58
CA TYR A 138 -10.53 -7.36 -12.58
C TYR A 138 -10.44 -7.96 -13.98
N GLU A 139 -9.24 -8.02 -14.52
CA GLU A 139 -8.97 -8.57 -15.87
C GLU A 139 -8.27 -9.95 -15.82
N GLY A 140 -8.14 -10.53 -14.63
CA GLY A 140 -7.39 -11.77 -14.40
C GLY A 140 -6.09 -11.52 -13.64
N PRO A 141 -5.18 -12.53 -13.57
CA PRO A 141 -3.84 -12.30 -13.01
C PRO A 141 -3.10 -11.28 -13.87
N ALA A 142 -2.60 -10.19 -13.22
CA ALA A 142 -1.95 -9.07 -13.89
C ALA A 142 -0.63 -9.50 -14.56
N VAL A 143 -0.70 -9.96 -15.79
CA VAL A 143 0.45 -10.39 -16.60
C VAL A 143 0.52 -9.66 -17.95
N ASP A 144 -0.52 -8.90 -18.30
CA ASP A 144 -0.64 -8.21 -19.57
C ASP A 144 -0.11 -6.78 -19.50
N LYS A 145 0.73 -6.40 -20.47
CA LYS A 145 1.27 -5.03 -20.58
C LYS A 145 0.20 -3.98 -20.91
N ASP A 146 -0.88 -4.36 -21.55
CA ASP A 146 -1.96 -3.42 -21.87
C ASP A 146 -2.85 -3.17 -20.64
N GLU A 147 -3.02 -4.16 -19.75
CA GLU A 147 -3.63 -3.97 -18.43
C GLU A 147 -2.86 -2.94 -17.59
N GLN A 148 -1.51 -2.97 -17.62
CA GLN A 148 -0.69 -1.98 -16.91
C GLN A 148 -1.05 -0.53 -17.26
N LYS A 149 -1.31 -0.25 -18.54
CA LYS A 149 -1.68 1.10 -18.99
C LYS A 149 -3.05 1.53 -18.46
N ARG A 150 -4.02 0.59 -18.45
CA ARG A 150 -5.37 0.83 -17.92
C ARG A 150 -5.32 1.05 -16.42
N LEU A 151 -4.59 0.21 -15.69
CA LEU A 151 -4.40 0.33 -14.25
C LEU A 151 -3.80 1.69 -13.86
N VAL A 152 -2.77 2.14 -14.57
CA VAL A 152 -2.18 3.46 -14.36
C VAL A 152 -3.16 4.59 -14.67
N ALA A 153 -3.95 4.45 -15.73
CA ALA A 153 -4.98 5.43 -16.09
C ALA A 153 -6.09 5.50 -15.03
N ASP A 154 -6.51 4.35 -14.50
CA ASP A 154 -7.54 4.24 -13.47
C ASP A 154 -7.06 4.76 -12.10
N LEU A 155 -5.77 4.60 -11.79
CA LEU A 155 -5.17 5.23 -10.61
C LEU A 155 -5.11 6.75 -10.77
N GLY A 156 -4.77 7.23 -11.96
CA GLY A 156 -4.63 8.66 -12.24
C GLY A 156 -3.68 9.35 -11.26
N SER A 157 -4.12 10.45 -10.67
CA SER A 157 -3.39 11.20 -9.64
C SER A 157 -3.68 10.73 -8.20
N HIS A 158 -4.54 9.73 -8.02
CA HIS A 158 -4.90 9.23 -6.70
C HIS A 158 -3.75 8.44 -6.05
N ASN A 159 -3.76 8.41 -4.71
CA ASN A 159 -2.81 7.64 -3.92
C ASN A 159 -3.46 6.40 -3.27
N ALA A 160 -4.69 6.10 -3.64
CA ALA A 160 -5.42 4.90 -3.23
C ALA A 160 -6.20 4.34 -4.41
N MET A 161 -6.32 3.03 -4.48
CA MET A 161 -7.10 2.31 -5.50
C MET A 161 -7.74 1.06 -4.89
N ILE A 162 -8.94 0.77 -5.33
CA ILE A 162 -9.59 -0.52 -5.13
C ILE A 162 -9.45 -1.31 -6.42
N LEU A 163 -8.77 -2.44 -6.35
CA LEU A 163 -8.72 -3.44 -7.40
C LEU A 163 -9.98 -4.29 -7.26
N ARG A 164 -10.93 -4.16 -8.20
CA ARG A 164 -12.23 -4.84 -8.18
C ARG A 164 -12.05 -6.36 -8.05
N ASN A 165 -12.82 -6.99 -7.17
CA ASN A 165 -12.78 -8.43 -6.88
C ASN A 165 -11.39 -8.96 -6.48
N HIS A 166 -10.48 -8.09 -6.01
CA HIS A 166 -9.10 -8.45 -5.74
C HIS A 166 -8.64 -7.93 -4.38
N GLY A 167 -8.52 -6.61 -4.21
CA GLY A 167 -8.01 -6.05 -2.97
C GLY A 167 -7.77 -4.55 -3.02
N LEU A 168 -6.86 -4.08 -2.15
CA LEU A 168 -6.55 -2.67 -1.98
C LEU A 168 -5.12 -2.36 -2.43
N LEU A 169 -4.92 -1.17 -2.96
CA LEU A 169 -3.61 -0.63 -3.28
C LEU A 169 -3.50 0.81 -2.75
N THR A 170 -2.38 1.15 -2.15
CA THR A 170 -2.02 2.53 -1.83
C THR A 170 -0.60 2.84 -2.25
N CYS A 171 -0.37 4.09 -2.59
CA CYS A 171 0.94 4.60 -2.94
C CYS A 171 1.20 5.94 -2.23
N GLY A 172 2.47 6.28 -2.05
CA GLY A 172 2.84 7.51 -1.37
C GLY A 172 4.28 7.94 -1.69
N ALA A 173 4.59 9.18 -1.36
CA ALA A 173 5.92 9.75 -1.49
C ALA A 173 6.92 9.22 -0.45
N SER A 174 6.46 8.37 0.47
CA SER A 174 7.27 7.66 1.46
C SER A 174 6.55 6.38 1.93
N VAL A 175 7.31 5.47 2.58
CA VAL A 175 6.74 4.30 3.25
C VAL A 175 5.71 4.73 4.31
N ALA A 176 6.02 5.76 5.07
CA ALA A 176 5.15 6.32 6.10
C ALA A 176 3.78 6.76 5.55
N GLU A 177 3.77 7.45 4.42
CA GLU A 177 2.56 7.92 3.78
C GLU A 177 1.74 6.76 3.21
N ALA A 178 2.37 5.86 2.45
CA ALA A 178 1.70 4.70 1.87
C ALA A 178 1.07 3.81 2.96
N PHE A 179 1.80 3.55 4.06
CA PHE A 179 1.29 2.79 5.19
C PHE A 179 0.11 3.48 5.89
N ASN A 180 0.21 4.78 6.14
CA ASN A 180 -0.87 5.55 6.76
C ASN A 180 -2.15 5.48 5.91
N LEU A 181 -2.02 5.62 4.58
CA LEU A 181 -3.15 5.47 3.65
C LEU A 181 -3.74 4.06 3.68
N MET A 182 -2.90 3.01 3.68
CA MET A 182 -3.37 1.63 3.70
C MET A 182 -4.12 1.30 5.00
N LEU A 183 -3.58 1.72 6.14
CA LEU A 183 -4.22 1.51 7.44
C LEU A 183 -5.60 2.20 7.52
N TRP A 184 -5.71 3.42 6.99
CA TRP A 184 -6.96 4.15 6.94
C TRP A 184 -7.96 3.55 5.94
N LEU A 185 -7.50 3.10 4.78
CA LEU A 185 -8.35 2.47 3.77
C LEU A 185 -8.92 1.15 4.28
N GLU A 186 -8.08 0.31 4.89
CA GLU A 186 -8.52 -0.94 5.53
C GLU A 186 -9.50 -0.68 6.68
N THR A 187 -9.25 0.34 7.51
CA THR A 187 -10.16 0.74 8.59
C THR A 187 -11.52 1.18 8.04
N ALA A 188 -11.53 1.93 6.94
CA ALA A 188 -12.75 2.36 6.27
C ALA A 188 -13.53 1.16 5.70
N CYS A 189 -12.83 0.20 5.06
CA CYS A 189 -13.43 -1.03 4.56
C CYS A 189 -14.02 -1.89 5.68
N LYS A 190 -13.31 -2.06 6.80
CA LYS A 190 -13.82 -2.77 7.99
C LYS A 190 -15.10 -2.13 8.51
N ALA A 191 -15.09 -0.81 8.71
CA ALA A 191 -16.26 -0.08 9.19
C ALA A 191 -17.45 -0.22 8.22
N GLN A 192 -17.21 -0.20 6.91
CA GLN A 192 -18.27 -0.40 5.92
C GLN A 192 -18.86 -1.80 6.00
N VAL A 193 -18.03 -2.85 6.06
CA VAL A 193 -18.49 -4.24 6.17
C VAL A 193 -19.35 -4.42 7.41
N ASP A 194 -18.88 -3.92 8.56
CA ASP A 194 -19.62 -4.01 9.83
C ASP A 194 -20.93 -3.22 9.76
N THR A 195 -20.93 -2.01 9.21
CA THR A 195 -22.13 -1.17 9.07
C THR A 195 -23.18 -1.83 8.19
N LEU A 196 -22.78 -2.35 7.02
CA LEU A 196 -23.71 -3.01 6.09
C LEU A 196 -24.28 -4.33 6.68
N ALA A 197 -23.48 -5.04 7.48
CA ALA A 197 -23.94 -6.27 8.16
C ALA A 197 -25.01 -6.03 9.21
N MET A 198 -25.16 -4.80 9.72
CA MET A 198 -26.23 -4.47 10.68
C MET A 198 -27.63 -4.49 10.06
N GLY A 199 -27.76 -4.38 8.73
CA GLY A 199 -29.06 -4.38 8.03
C GLY A 199 -29.99 -3.23 8.45
N ARG A 200 -29.43 -2.09 8.83
CA ARG A 200 -30.16 -0.87 9.21
C ARG A 200 -29.96 0.22 8.19
N GLU A 201 -30.83 1.23 8.21
CA GLU A 201 -30.63 2.44 7.42
C GLU A 201 -29.31 3.10 7.80
N ILE A 202 -28.57 3.53 6.79
CA ILE A 202 -27.28 4.21 6.94
C ILE A 202 -27.44 5.71 6.75
N ILE A 203 -26.66 6.47 7.49
CA ILE A 203 -26.58 7.92 7.34
C ILE A 203 -25.32 8.25 6.54
N VAL A 204 -25.49 8.90 5.41
CA VAL A 204 -24.40 9.48 4.62
C VAL A 204 -24.50 10.99 4.71
N PRO A 205 -23.44 11.70 5.11
CA PRO A 205 -23.44 13.16 5.12
C PRO A 205 -23.66 13.74 3.71
N ASP A 206 -24.14 14.96 3.66
CA ASP A 206 -24.30 15.66 2.39
C ASP A 206 -22.96 15.94 1.68
N GLU A 207 -23.03 16.18 0.38
CA GLU A 207 -21.85 16.35 -0.47
C GLU A 207 -20.95 17.52 -0.01
N VAL A 208 -21.52 18.58 0.55
CA VAL A 208 -20.76 19.74 1.05
C VAL A 208 -19.85 19.31 2.21
N VAL A 209 -20.38 18.48 3.13
CA VAL A 209 -19.62 17.94 4.26
C VAL A 209 -18.57 16.95 3.79
N LEU A 210 -18.89 16.06 2.83
CA LEU A 210 -17.96 15.10 2.25
C LEU A 210 -16.76 15.81 1.61
N ASN A 211 -17.03 16.77 0.73
CA ASN A 211 -16.00 17.56 0.05
C ASN A 211 -15.13 18.37 1.02
N ARG A 212 -15.74 19.00 2.02
CA ARG A 212 -15.02 19.75 3.04
C ARG A 212 -14.09 18.82 3.84
N THR A 213 -14.57 17.63 4.20
CA THR A 213 -13.79 16.64 4.94
C THR A 213 -12.64 16.11 4.10
N ALA A 214 -12.88 15.70 2.84
CA ALA A 214 -11.85 15.21 1.93
C ALA A 214 -10.72 16.22 1.74
N ARG A 215 -11.03 17.52 1.61
CA ARG A 215 -10.02 18.59 1.48
C ARG A 215 -9.07 18.71 2.66
N LEU A 216 -9.49 18.36 3.88
CA LEU A 216 -8.61 18.38 5.05
C LEU A 216 -7.50 17.31 4.97
N TYR A 217 -7.68 16.30 4.13
CA TYR A 217 -6.75 15.21 3.91
C TYR A 217 -5.99 15.35 2.58
N ASP A 218 -6.08 16.50 1.94
CA ASP A 218 -5.30 16.81 0.75
C ASP A 218 -3.81 16.87 1.12
N PRO A 219 -2.91 16.14 0.42
CA PRO A 219 -1.47 16.20 0.66
C PRO A 219 -0.88 17.61 0.47
N ASP A 220 -1.51 18.45 -0.36
CA ASP A 220 -1.11 19.85 -0.56
C ASP A 220 -1.50 20.73 0.63
N VAL A 221 -2.52 20.33 1.40
CA VAL A 221 -2.99 21.05 2.60
C VAL A 221 -2.24 20.55 3.84
N ARG A 222 -2.06 19.24 3.97
CA ARG A 222 -1.39 18.61 5.11
C ARG A 222 -0.72 17.30 4.72
N LYS A 223 0.55 17.18 5.02
CA LYS A 223 1.28 15.92 4.91
C LYS A 223 0.95 15.02 6.11
N PHE A 224 0.48 13.83 5.81
CA PHE A 224 0.17 12.79 6.79
C PHE A 224 1.21 11.68 6.75
N GLY A 225 1.27 10.92 7.82
CA GLY A 225 2.08 9.71 7.92
C GLY A 225 3.33 9.86 8.76
N GLN A 226 4.01 11.01 8.74
CA GLN A 226 5.32 11.15 9.42
C GLN A 226 5.23 11.01 10.95
N LEU A 227 4.33 11.73 11.59
CA LEU A 227 4.16 11.65 13.06
C LEU A 227 3.63 10.28 13.49
N GLU A 228 2.69 9.74 12.72
CA GLU A 228 2.15 8.42 12.93
C GLU A 228 3.24 7.36 12.76
N TRP A 229 4.11 7.51 11.76
CA TRP A 229 5.20 6.60 11.47
C TRP A 229 6.21 6.52 12.62
N GLU A 230 6.65 7.65 13.13
CA GLU A 230 7.53 7.70 14.28
C GLU A 230 6.94 7.00 15.51
N ALA A 231 5.63 7.12 15.72
CA ALA A 231 4.94 6.41 16.79
C ALA A 231 4.91 4.90 16.54
N MET A 232 4.71 4.48 15.28
CA MET A 232 4.72 3.06 14.89
C MET A 232 6.12 2.44 15.02
N LEU A 233 7.17 3.15 14.65
CA LEU A 233 8.55 2.68 14.85
C LEU A 233 8.86 2.49 16.33
N ARG A 234 8.49 3.46 17.19
CA ARG A 234 8.65 3.30 18.66
C ARG A 234 7.84 2.13 19.23
N LEU A 235 6.71 1.82 18.63
CA LEU A 235 5.91 0.65 19.02
C LEU A 235 6.63 -0.65 18.66
N LEU A 236 7.13 -0.78 17.44
CA LEU A 236 7.90 -1.95 17.00
C LEU A 236 9.19 -2.11 17.79
N ASP A 237 9.96 -1.05 18.00
CA ASP A 237 11.23 -1.08 18.71
C ASP A 237 11.10 -1.62 20.15
N ARG A 238 9.95 -1.42 20.79
CA ARG A 238 9.65 -1.99 22.11
C ARG A 238 9.27 -3.46 22.08
N GLU A 239 8.75 -3.95 20.98
CA GLU A 239 8.32 -5.35 20.82
C GLU A 239 9.44 -6.20 20.24
N ASP A 240 9.98 -5.81 19.11
CA ASP A 240 11.06 -6.49 18.39
C ASP A 240 11.71 -5.52 17.39
N SER A 241 12.96 -5.16 17.63
CA SER A 241 13.73 -4.27 16.73
C SER A 241 14.50 -5.04 15.64
N SER A 242 14.33 -6.36 15.50
CA SER A 242 15.08 -7.18 14.55
C SER A 242 14.85 -6.81 13.08
N TYR A 243 13.77 -6.10 12.77
CA TYR A 243 13.54 -5.59 11.42
C TYR A 243 14.62 -4.61 10.93
N ARG A 244 15.41 -4.07 11.86
CA ARG A 244 16.53 -3.14 11.56
C ARG A 244 17.80 -3.84 11.11
N SER A 245 17.94 -5.16 11.34
CA SER A 245 19.15 -5.92 11.03
C SER A 245 19.45 -6.02 9.52
#